data_0998864d50fb2cfe66ab3c04af96c32b
#
_entry.id   0998864d50fb2cfe66ab3c04af96c32b
#
_cell.length_a   1.000
_cell.length_b   1.000
_cell.length_c   1.000
_cell.angle_alpha   90.00
_cell.angle_beta   90.00
_cell.angle_gamma   90.00
#
_symmetry.space_group_name_H-M   'P 1'
#
loop_
_entity.id
_entity.type
_entity.pdbx_description
1 polymer ?
#
loop_
_entity_poly.entity_id
_entity_poly.type
_entity_poly.pdbx_seq_one_letter_code
_entity_poly.pdbx_strand_id
1 'polypeptide(L)'
;NLTGENDVSLSRKVKEIFRALNLEKEYSKDQILEVYLNVVDFGSGCKGVQSAANLYFGKDIQDCDIAECAAIAGITQNPTAYTPLVYPEANQRRQRIVLDQMLDQEKITQEEYDAAYEKSGHMEFVGRTSENVVDSVPIWDWYTEQVFKDVRRDLMEKYECTQAEASDMIY
;
A
#
# COMPACT_ATOMS: atom_id res chain seq x y z
N ASN A 1 17.02 6.37 13.60
CA ASN A 1 16.96 7.49 14.57
C ASN A 1 18.25 8.29 14.56
N LEU A 2 18.41 9.20 13.60
CA LEU A 2 19.57 10.08 13.51
C LEU A 2 19.33 11.45 14.19
N THR A 3 18.16 11.70 14.79
CA THR A 3 17.82 13.01 15.36
C THR A 3 17.27 13.00 16.78
N GLY A 4 17.24 11.87 17.50
CA GLY A 4 16.91 11.86 18.95
C GLY A 4 15.52 12.43 19.34
N GLU A 5 14.66 12.78 18.37
CA GLU A 5 13.33 13.32 18.61
C GLU A 5 12.26 12.23 18.54
N ASN A 6 12.32 11.33 19.52
CA ASN A 6 11.23 10.36 19.75
C ASN A 6 10.23 10.89 20.78
N ASP A 7 10.28 12.18 21.08
CA ASP A 7 9.24 12.81 21.87
C ASP A 7 7.96 12.94 21.04
N VAL A 8 6.91 12.27 21.55
CA VAL A 8 5.53 12.48 21.09
C VAL A 8 5.13 13.89 21.54
N SER A 9 5.74 14.91 20.95
CA SER A 9 5.50 16.28 21.35
C SER A 9 4.12 16.70 20.84
N LEU A 10 3.39 17.40 21.69
CA LEU A 10 2.09 18.02 21.37
C LEU A 10 2.22 18.88 20.09
N SER A 11 3.36 19.53 19.91
CA SER A 11 3.70 20.33 18.72
C SER A 11 3.69 19.50 17.43
N ARG A 12 4.22 18.26 17.45
CA ARG A 12 4.18 17.37 16.29
C ARG A 12 2.74 17.02 15.91
N LYS A 13 1.91 16.67 16.91
CA LYS A 13 0.50 16.35 16.67
C LYS A 13 -0.30 17.53 16.14
N VAL A 14 -0.06 18.73 16.64
CA VAL A 14 -0.68 19.94 16.11
C VAL A 14 -0.31 20.17 14.66
N LYS A 15 0.97 20.02 14.30
CA LYS A 15 1.43 20.12 12.89
C LYS A 15 0.80 19.05 11.98
N GLU A 16 0.66 17.81 12.46
CA GLU A 16 0.01 16.73 11.72
C GLU A 16 -1.46 17.08 11.42
N ILE A 17 -2.20 17.61 12.42
CA ILE A 17 -3.59 18.03 12.24
C ILE A 17 -3.70 19.15 11.20
N PHE A 18 -2.86 20.21 11.30
CA PHE A 18 -2.89 21.29 10.32
C PHE A 18 -2.55 20.82 8.90
N ARG A 19 -1.60 19.89 8.76
CA ARG A 19 -1.26 19.29 7.46
C ARG A 19 -2.44 18.49 6.90
N ALA A 20 -3.12 17.70 7.72
CA ALA A 20 -4.29 16.93 7.33
C ALA A 20 -5.42 17.86 6.86
N LEU A 21 -5.73 18.92 7.62
CA LEU A 21 -6.73 19.91 7.26
C LEU A 21 -6.41 20.66 5.97
N ASN A 22 -5.14 20.95 5.70
CA ASN A 22 -4.73 21.57 4.45
C ASN A 22 -4.86 20.59 3.28
N LEU A 23 -4.50 19.31 3.48
CA LEU A 23 -4.67 18.27 2.47
C LEU A 23 -6.14 18.12 2.06
N GLU A 24 -7.05 18.06 3.04
CA GLU A 24 -8.51 17.96 2.79
C GLU A 24 -9.11 19.20 2.10
N LYS A 25 -8.43 20.36 2.12
CA LYS A 25 -8.86 21.54 1.36
C LYS A 25 -8.46 21.48 -0.11
N GLU A 26 -7.34 20.83 -0.41
CA GLU A 26 -6.76 20.80 -1.76
C GLU A 26 -7.21 19.56 -2.55
N TYR A 27 -7.47 18.44 -1.84
CA TYR A 27 -7.78 17.14 -2.45
C TYR A 27 -9.10 16.59 -1.91
N SER A 28 -9.83 15.90 -2.78
CA SER A 28 -11.01 15.13 -2.36
C SER A 28 -10.62 13.92 -1.52
N LYS A 29 -11.56 13.38 -0.75
CA LYS A 29 -11.32 12.16 0.04
C LYS A 29 -10.94 10.97 -0.85
N ASP A 30 -11.52 10.87 -2.03
CA ASP A 30 -11.22 9.79 -2.98
C ASP A 30 -9.79 9.90 -3.50
N GLN A 31 -9.32 11.11 -3.84
CA GLN A 31 -7.94 11.33 -4.24
C GLN A 31 -6.94 11.00 -3.11
N ILE A 32 -7.26 11.39 -1.87
CA ILE A 32 -6.42 11.07 -0.71
C ILE A 32 -6.37 9.55 -0.50
N LEU A 33 -7.52 8.86 -0.62
CA LEU A 33 -7.59 7.41 -0.47
C LEU A 33 -6.85 6.69 -1.60
N GLU A 34 -6.98 7.15 -2.83
CA GLU A 34 -6.27 6.60 -3.98
C GLU A 34 -4.75 6.66 -3.78
N VAL A 35 -4.22 7.84 -3.41
CA VAL A 35 -2.80 7.99 -3.10
C VAL A 35 -2.39 7.10 -1.93
N TYR A 36 -3.16 7.06 -0.85
CA TYR A 36 -2.89 6.20 0.30
C TYR A 36 -2.78 4.73 -0.10
N LEU A 37 -3.76 4.22 -0.85
CA LEU A 37 -3.79 2.81 -1.30
C LEU A 37 -2.64 2.45 -2.22
N ASN A 38 -2.07 3.42 -2.94
CA ASN A 38 -0.93 3.21 -3.83
C ASN A 38 0.43 3.25 -3.12
N VAL A 39 0.53 3.86 -1.94
CA VAL A 39 1.83 4.03 -1.25
C VAL A 39 1.96 3.22 0.04
N VAL A 40 0.86 2.78 0.63
CA VAL A 40 0.87 2.06 1.90
C VAL A 40 1.59 0.72 1.78
N ASP A 41 2.33 0.35 2.83
CA ASP A 41 3.01 -0.94 2.94
C ASP A 41 2.03 -2.03 3.35
N PHE A 42 1.96 -3.10 2.55
CA PHE A 42 1.14 -4.29 2.81
C PHE A 42 1.98 -5.49 3.27
N GLY A 43 3.22 -5.29 3.71
CA GLY A 43 4.09 -6.36 4.15
C GLY A 43 4.77 -7.11 3.00
N SER A 44 5.71 -7.99 3.33
CA SER A 44 6.48 -8.78 2.37
C SER A 44 7.21 -7.95 1.30
N GLY A 45 7.53 -6.68 1.60
CA GLY A 45 8.13 -5.73 0.65
C GLY A 45 7.17 -5.22 -0.41
N CYS A 46 5.86 -5.31 -0.17
CA CYS A 46 4.82 -4.96 -1.12
C CYS A 46 4.24 -3.58 -0.79
N LYS A 47 4.35 -2.63 -1.72
CA LYS A 47 3.76 -1.30 -1.61
C LYS A 47 2.63 -1.14 -2.61
N GLY A 48 1.54 -0.59 -2.14
CA GLY A 48 0.34 -0.37 -2.93
C GLY A 48 -0.57 -1.60 -3.05
N VAL A 49 -1.87 -1.34 -3.11
CA VAL A 49 -2.93 -2.35 -3.06
C VAL A 49 -2.91 -3.29 -4.26
N GLN A 50 -2.58 -2.79 -5.45
CA GLN A 50 -2.46 -3.62 -6.66
C GLN A 50 -1.34 -4.65 -6.52
N SER A 51 -0.17 -4.24 -6.03
CA SER A 51 0.94 -5.14 -5.77
C SER A 51 0.59 -6.18 -4.69
N ALA A 52 -0.21 -5.79 -3.69
CA ALA A 52 -0.69 -6.70 -2.65
C ALA A 52 -1.64 -7.75 -3.23
N ALA A 53 -2.60 -7.36 -4.09
CA ALA A 53 -3.50 -8.29 -4.75
C ALA A 53 -2.74 -9.31 -5.62
N ASN A 54 -1.78 -8.84 -6.41
CA ASN A 54 -0.94 -9.72 -7.22
C ASN A 54 -0.09 -10.67 -6.36
N LEU A 55 0.53 -10.16 -5.28
CA LEU A 55 1.38 -10.98 -4.41
C LEU A 55 0.58 -12.03 -3.65
N TYR A 56 -0.53 -11.65 -3.06
CA TYR A 56 -1.28 -12.52 -2.16
C TYR A 56 -2.29 -13.42 -2.89
N PHE A 57 -2.85 -12.96 -4.03
CA PHE A 57 -3.92 -13.66 -4.73
C PHE A 57 -3.63 -13.92 -6.20
N GLY A 58 -2.53 -13.39 -6.77
CA GLY A 58 -2.17 -13.62 -8.17
C GLY A 58 -3.13 -12.99 -9.18
N LYS A 59 -3.86 -11.92 -8.78
CA LYS A 59 -4.86 -11.25 -9.62
C LYS A 59 -4.86 -9.74 -9.41
N ASP A 60 -5.59 -9.04 -10.26
CA ASP A 60 -5.77 -7.60 -10.11
C ASP A 60 -6.71 -7.28 -8.95
N ILE A 61 -6.50 -6.13 -8.30
CA ILE A 61 -7.34 -5.70 -7.16
C ILE A 61 -8.82 -5.58 -7.53
N GLN A 62 -9.14 -5.27 -8.78
CA GLN A 62 -10.51 -5.17 -9.28
C GLN A 62 -11.22 -6.53 -9.31
N ASP A 63 -10.46 -7.62 -9.37
CA ASP A 63 -10.97 -9.00 -9.39
C ASP A 63 -11.00 -9.63 -7.99
N CYS A 64 -10.51 -8.91 -6.99
CA CYS A 64 -10.57 -9.35 -5.60
C CYS A 64 -11.99 -9.20 -5.05
N ASP A 65 -12.45 -10.23 -4.35
CA ASP A 65 -13.71 -10.19 -3.64
C ASP A 65 -13.59 -9.53 -2.26
N ILE A 66 -14.73 -9.40 -1.57
CA ILE A 66 -14.81 -8.75 -0.24
C ILE A 66 -13.89 -9.42 0.78
N ALA A 67 -13.80 -10.75 0.79
CA ALA A 67 -12.94 -11.46 1.73
C ALA A 67 -11.47 -11.14 1.47
N GLU A 68 -11.04 -11.16 0.21
CA GLU A 68 -9.67 -10.86 -0.20
C GLU A 68 -9.31 -9.40 0.07
N CYS A 69 -10.20 -8.47 -0.24
CA CYS A 69 -10.03 -7.06 0.08
C CYS A 69 -9.91 -6.82 1.60
N ALA A 70 -10.73 -7.50 2.41
CA ALA A 70 -10.65 -7.42 3.86
C ALA A 70 -9.34 -7.99 4.43
N ALA A 71 -8.82 -9.08 3.83
CA ALA A 71 -7.52 -9.65 4.19
C ALA A 71 -6.38 -8.65 3.92
N ILE A 72 -6.36 -8.02 2.74
CA ILE A 72 -5.38 -6.98 2.39
C ILE A 72 -5.51 -5.78 3.33
N ALA A 73 -6.73 -5.26 3.54
CA ALA A 73 -6.96 -4.10 4.41
C ALA A 73 -6.49 -4.36 5.84
N GLY A 74 -6.65 -5.58 6.35
CA GLY A 74 -6.20 -5.99 7.67
C GLY A 74 -4.68 -5.86 7.88
N ILE A 75 -3.87 -5.94 6.83
CA ILE A 75 -2.41 -5.87 6.92
C ILE A 75 -1.95 -4.47 7.32
N THR A 76 -2.64 -3.42 6.90
CA THR A 76 -2.21 -2.02 7.06
C THR A 76 -1.96 -1.60 8.50
N GLN A 77 -2.61 -2.22 9.47
CA GLN A 77 -2.43 -1.90 10.89
C GLN A 77 -1.02 -2.27 11.40
N ASN A 78 -0.50 -3.41 10.98
CA ASN A 78 0.84 -3.88 11.32
C ASN A 78 1.33 -4.88 10.26
N PRO A 79 1.98 -4.39 9.17
CA PRO A 79 2.39 -5.23 8.05
C PRO A 79 3.29 -6.41 8.44
N THR A 80 4.12 -6.23 9.46
CA THR A 80 5.02 -7.29 9.94
C THR A 80 4.28 -8.41 10.71
N ALA A 81 3.17 -8.09 11.36
CA ALA A 81 2.42 -9.04 12.19
C ALA A 81 1.24 -9.69 11.47
N TYR A 82 0.75 -9.07 10.39
CA TYR A 82 -0.46 -9.49 9.70
C TYR A 82 -0.24 -9.90 8.24
N THR A 83 1.03 -10.04 7.79
CA THR A 83 1.31 -10.59 6.45
C THR A 83 0.85 -12.05 6.36
N PRO A 84 -0.07 -12.39 5.44
CA PRO A 84 -0.70 -13.71 5.42
C PRO A 84 0.24 -14.84 5.00
N LEU A 85 1.31 -14.55 4.27
CA LEU A 85 2.30 -15.55 3.86
C LEU A 85 3.12 -16.10 5.04
N VAL A 86 3.21 -15.36 6.14
CA VAL A 86 3.97 -15.75 7.34
C VAL A 86 3.03 -16.03 8.51
N TYR A 87 1.98 -15.22 8.66
CA TYR A 87 1.07 -15.28 9.79
C TYR A 87 -0.40 -15.37 9.32
N PRO A 88 -0.80 -16.44 8.62
CA PRO A 88 -2.15 -16.56 8.04
C PRO A 88 -3.26 -16.48 9.08
N GLU A 89 -3.09 -17.10 10.24
CA GLU A 89 -4.08 -17.03 11.31
C GLU A 89 -4.23 -15.63 11.93
N ALA A 90 -3.14 -14.90 12.05
CA ALA A 90 -3.19 -13.53 12.56
C ALA A 90 -3.87 -12.60 11.54
N ASN A 91 -3.58 -12.76 10.24
CA ASN A 91 -4.29 -12.08 9.17
C ASN A 91 -5.78 -12.41 9.19
N GLN A 92 -6.16 -13.69 9.28
CA GLN A 92 -7.55 -14.11 9.32
C GLN A 92 -8.32 -13.47 10.49
N ARG A 93 -7.74 -13.46 11.69
CA ARG A 93 -8.37 -12.78 12.83
C ARG A 93 -8.57 -11.28 12.55
N ARG A 94 -7.60 -10.64 11.91
CA ARG A 94 -7.70 -9.23 11.58
C ARG A 94 -8.70 -8.97 10.45
N GLN A 95 -8.71 -9.81 9.41
CA GLN A 95 -9.68 -9.81 8.33
C GLN A 95 -11.13 -9.84 8.86
N ARG A 96 -11.43 -10.74 9.81
CA ARG A 96 -12.76 -10.85 10.43
C ARG A 96 -13.16 -9.57 11.15
N ILE A 97 -12.25 -8.93 11.87
CA ILE A 97 -12.51 -7.62 12.48
C ILE A 97 -12.83 -6.55 11.41
N VAL A 98 -12.16 -6.59 10.26
CA VAL A 98 -12.48 -5.69 9.15
C VAL A 98 -13.88 -5.97 8.61
N LEU A 99 -14.24 -7.24 8.39
CA LEU A 99 -15.58 -7.63 7.94
C LEU A 99 -16.66 -7.21 8.94
N ASP A 100 -16.45 -7.42 10.24
CA ASP A 100 -17.35 -6.97 11.30
C ASP A 100 -17.61 -5.47 11.21
N GLN A 101 -16.55 -4.68 11.05
CA GLN A 101 -16.66 -3.23 10.91
C GLN A 101 -17.34 -2.79 9.59
N MET A 102 -17.16 -3.54 8.52
CA MET A 102 -17.85 -3.26 7.26
C MET A 102 -19.36 -3.51 7.39
N LEU A 103 -19.76 -4.57 8.08
CA LEU A 103 -21.16 -4.86 8.38
C LEU A 103 -21.75 -3.83 9.33
N ASP A 104 -21.09 -3.53 10.44
CA ASP A 104 -21.54 -2.54 11.43
C ASP A 104 -21.76 -1.13 10.82
N GLN A 105 -20.96 -0.79 9.82
CA GLN A 105 -21.05 0.47 9.09
C GLN A 105 -21.95 0.40 7.84
N GLU A 106 -22.68 -0.68 7.66
CA GLU A 106 -23.61 -0.90 6.53
C GLU A 106 -22.92 -0.76 5.15
N LYS A 107 -21.61 -1.15 5.08
CA LYS A 107 -20.84 -1.14 3.83
C LYS A 107 -21.04 -2.42 3.02
N ILE A 108 -21.42 -3.49 3.69
CA ILE A 108 -21.77 -4.79 3.11
C ILE A 108 -23.09 -5.27 3.73
N THR A 109 -23.80 -6.10 3.00
CA THR A 109 -24.99 -6.78 3.49
C THR A 109 -24.64 -7.96 4.40
N GLN A 110 -25.62 -8.47 5.15
CA GLN A 110 -25.42 -9.67 5.97
C GLN A 110 -25.04 -10.88 5.11
N GLU A 111 -25.63 -11.02 3.92
CA GLU A 111 -25.32 -12.13 3.00
C GLU A 111 -23.87 -12.08 2.49
N GLU A 112 -23.41 -10.89 2.12
CA GLU A 112 -22.01 -10.66 1.72
C GLU A 112 -21.03 -10.91 2.86
N TYR A 113 -21.38 -10.49 4.07
CA TYR A 113 -20.60 -10.76 5.27
C TYR A 113 -20.47 -12.27 5.52
N ASP A 114 -21.60 -13.00 5.53
CA ASP A 114 -21.60 -14.44 5.82
C ASP A 114 -20.75 -15.21 4.80
N ALA A 115 -20.87 -14.88 3.52
CA ALA A 115 -20.06 -15.47 2.45
C ALA A 115 -18.56 -15.15 2.61
N ALA A 116 -18.22 -13.90 2.91
CA ALA A 116 -16.84 -13.48 3.11
C ALA A 116 -16.23 -14.07 4.39
N TYR A 117 -17.02 -14.19 5.44
CA TYR A 117 -16.59 -14.78 6.71
C TYR A 117 -16.31 -16.29 6.57
N GLU A 118 -17.16 -17.03 5.86
CA GLU A 118 -16.93 -18.44 5.53
C GLU A 118 -15.65 -18.60 4.71
N LYS A 119 -15.51 -17.82 3.62
CA LYS A 119 -14.32 -17.83 2.77
C LYS A 119 -13.06 -17.51 3.57
N SER A 120 -13.11 -16.64 4.57
CA SER A 120 -11.96 -16.30 5.42
C SER A 120 -11.33 -17.48 6.11
N GLY A 121 -12.08 -18.58 6.31
CA GLY A 121 -11.60 -19.83 6.91
C GLY A 121 -10.75 -20.69 5.98
N HIS A 122 -10.80 -20.44 4.68
CA HIS A 122 -10.21 -21.29 3.64
C HIS A 122 -9.42 -20.49 2.60
N MET A 123 -8.82 -19.37 3.03
CA MET A 123 -8.04 -18.51 2.14
C MET A 123 -6.74 -19.20 1.71
N GLU A 124 -6.50 -19.20 0.42
CA GLU A 124 -5.23 -19.61 -0.18
C GLU A 124 -4.44 -18.38 -0.64
N PHE A 125 -3.16 -18.34 -0.29
CA PHE A 125 -2.27 -17.25 -0.64
C PHE A 125 -1.18 -17.76 -1.58
N VAL A 126 -1.04 -17.09 -2.72
CA VAL A 126 -0.12 -17.52 -3.80
C VAL A 126 1.34 -17.25 -3.44
N GLY A 127 1.64 -16.10 -2.89
CA GLY A 127 3.01 -15.69 -2.62
C GLY A 127 3.79 -15.30 -3.88
N ARG A 128 5.11 -15.21 -3.77
CA ARG A 128 5.98 -14.90 -4.91
C ARG A 128 6.16 -16.14 -5.78
N THR A 129 5.60 -16.11 -6.99
CA THR A 129 5.87 -17.08 -8.04
C THR A 129 6.69 -16.42 -9.15
N SER A 130 7.32 -17.21 -10.03
CA SER A 130 8.04 -16.68 -11.19
C SER A 130 7.17 -15.88 -12.17
N GLU A 131 5.85 -16.06 -12.09
CA GLU A 131 4.87 -15.41 -12.96
C GLU A 131 4.32 -14.11 -12.36
N ASN A 132 4.26 -14.01 -11.01
CA ASN A 132 3.77 -12.81 -10.31
C ASN A 132 4.88 -11.96 -9.70
N VAL A 133 6.12 -12.34 -9.83
CA VAL A 133 7.25 -11.40 -9.80
C VAL A 133 7.18 -10.59 -11.09
N VAL A 134 6.19 -9.74 -11.18
CA VAL A 134 6.41 -8.50 -11.89
C VAL A 134 7.66 -7.94 -11.21
N ASP A 135 8.79 -7.91 -11.95
CA ASP A 135 9.95 -7.14 -11.52
C ASP A 135 9.38 -5.94 -10.80
N SER A 136 9.78 -5.76 -9.53
CA SER A 136 9.33 -4.61 -8.78
C SER A 136 9.86 -3.40 -9.54
N VAL A 137 9.14 -3.05 -10.60
CA VAL A 137 9.25 -1.74 -11.20
C VAL A 137 8.99 -0.86 -9.99
N PRO A 138 10.00 -0.14 -9.50
CA PRO A 138 9.76 0.78 -8.42
C PRO A 138 8.50 1.54 -8.84
N ILE A 139 7.46 1.51 -8.01
CA ILE A 139 6.27 2.31 -8.29
C ILE A 139 6.77 3.73 -8.18
N TRP A 140 7.25 4.20 -9.30
CA TRP A 140 7.61 5.58 -9.49
C TRP A 140 6.28 6.29 -9.51
N ASP A 141 5.90 6.88 -8.38
CA ASP A 141 4.81 7.83 -8.43
C ASP A 141 5.20 8.92 -9.44
N TRP A 142 4.21 9.61 -9.97
CA TRP A 142 4.43 10.70 -10.93
C TRP A 142 5.52 11.67 -10.46
N TYR A 143 5.61 11.92 -9.15
CA TYR A 143 6.59 12.81 -8.55
C TYR A 143 8.01 12.22 -8.66
N THR A 144 8.19 10.97 -8.31
CA THR A 144 9.49 10.28 -8.39
C THR A 144 9.95 10.17 -9.83
N GLU A 145 9.04 9.84 -10.76
CA GLU A 145 9.34 9.83 -12.19
C GLU A 145 9.76 11.20 -12.70
N GLN A 146 9.09 12.26 -12.26
CA GLN A 146 9.44 13.63 -12.64
C GLN A 146 10.79 14.05 -12.06
N VAL A 147 11.06 13.73 -10.79
CA VAL A 147 12.37 13.98 -10.16
C VAL A 147 13.49 13.29 -10.92
N PHE A 148 13.31 12.03 -11.32
CA PHE A 148 14.31 11.30 -12.10
C PHE A 148 14.52 11.91 -13.49
N LYS A 149 13.45 12.36 -14.15
CA LYS A 149 13.56 13.06 -15.44
C LYS A 149 14.34 14.35 -15.29
N ASP A 150 14.07 15.13 -14.25
CA ASP A 150 14.74 16.39 -13.98
C ASP A 150 16.21 16.17 -13.62
N VAL A 151 16.52 15.27 -12.70
CA VAL A 151 17.90 14.92 -12.32
C VAL A 151 18.68 14.40 -13.52
N ARG A 152 18.08 13.54 -14.35
CA ARG A 152 18.73 13.04 -15.56
C ARG A 152 19.05 14.15 -16.54
N ARG A 153 18.10 15.05 -16.76
CA ARG A 153 18.31 16.22 -17.63
C ARG A 153 19.45 17.10 -17.12
N ASP A 154 19.47 17.37 -15.81
CA ASP A 154 20.49 18.20 -15.18
C ASP A 154 21.88 17.54 -15.25
N LEU A 155 21.97 16.22 -15.13
CA LEU A 155 23.22 15.46 -15.31
C LEU A 155 23.70 15.50 -16.75
N MET A 156 22.81 15.31 -17.73
CA MET A 156 23.15 15.42 -19.16
C MET A 156 23.69 16.81 -19.51
N GLU A 157 23.06 17.87 -18.99
CA GLU A 157 23.49 19.24 -19.22
C GLU A 157 24.82 19.57 -18.53
N LYS A 158 25.01 19.11 -17.30
CA LYS A 158 26.20 19.42 -16.50
C LYS A 158 27.43 18.64 -16.93
N TYR A 159 27.26 17.39 -17.36
CA TYR A 159 28.38 16.49 -17.69
C TYR A 159 28.50 16.18 -19.18
N GLU A 160 27.64 16.81 -20.03
CA GLU A 160 27.61 16.61 -21.48
C GLU A 160 27.53 15.10 -21.86
N CYS A 161 26.82 14.30 -21.05
CA CYS A 161 26.73 12.85 -21.21
C CYS A 161 25.40 12.43 -21.87
N THR A 162 25.37 11.19 -22.35
CA THR A 162 24.18 10.59 -22.95
C THR A 162 23.13 10.25 -21.89
N GLN A 163 21.88 10.02 -22.31
CA GLN A 163 20.79 9.61 -21.43
C GLN A 163 21.09 8.29 -20.71
N ALA A 164 21.80 7.36 -21.35
CA ALA A 164 22.19 6.09 -20.74
C ALA A 164 23.22 6.31 -19.63
N GLU A 165 24.26 7.09 -19.88
CA GLU A 165 25.28 7.42 -18.89
C GLU A 165 24.72 8.23 -17.73
N ALA A 166 23.82 9.17 -17.98
CA ALA A 166 23.11 9.90 -16.92
C ALA A 166 22.23 8.98 -16.07
N SER A 167 21.60 7.96 -16.67
CA SER A 167 20.84 6.96 -15.93
C SER A 167 21.72 6.08 -15.06
N ASP A 168 22.87 5.64 -15.54
CA ASP A 168 23.85 4.86 -14.79
C ASP A 168 24.49 5.63 -13.63
N MET A 169 24.48 6.96 -13.67
CA MET A 169 24.94 7.82 -12.56
C MET A 169 23.91 7.95 -11.43
N ILE A 170 22.66 7.60 -11.68
CA ILE A 170 21.56 7.71 -10.71
C ILE A 170 21.38 6.40 -9.93
N TYR A 171 21.80 5.27 -10.48
CA TYR A 171 21.75 3.94 -9.90
C TYR A 171 23.12 3.48 -9.39
#